data_fdb30f112848af579f030fca3cfe4ec7
#
_entry.id   fdb30f112848af579f030fca3cfe4ec7
#
_cell.length_a   1.000
_cell.length_b   1.000
_cell.length_c   1.000
_cell.angle_alpha   90.00
_cell.angle_beta   90.00
_cell.angle_gamma   90.00
#
_symmetry.space_group_name_H-M   'P 1'
#
loop_
_entity.id
_entity.type
_entity.pdbx_description
1 polymer ?
#
loop_
_entity_poly.entity_id
_entity_poly.type
_entity_poly.pdbx_seq_one_letter_code
_entity_poly.pdbx_strand_id
1 'polypeptide(L)'
;MKDLSMAVVVKQGKVLVQNRYRRGKGMVFEFPGGSVDSGESGEQAAIRELWEETGLNGFKVLGNHTAQNSYGGEISYVVLEALPNQEPVAVDPERKQTFYWFIPTNIPRGDFFDADLAFIEKHLGLYT
;
A
#
# COMPACT_ATOMS: atom_id res chain seq x y z
N MET A 1 -13.12 8.80 -14.17
CA MET A 1 -12.54 8.89 -12.83
C MET A 1 -12.18 7.49 -12.35
N LYS A 2 -11.05 7.36 -11.73
CA LYS A 2 -10.54 6.06 -11.33
C LYS A 2 -10.27 6.06 -9.83
N ASP A 3 -10.94 5.17 -9.12
CA ASP A 3 -10.67 4.97 -7.70
C ASP A 3 -9.50 4.01 -7.52
N LEU A 4 -8.66 4.32 -6.56
CA LEU A 4 -7.50 3.52 -6.21
C LEU A 4 -7.63 3.00 -4.79
N SER A 5 -6.96 1.89 -4.50
CA SER A 5 -6.93 1.34 -3.16
C SER A 5 -5.51 0.84 -2.85
N MET A 6 -5.00 1.28 -1.71
CA MET A 6 -3.66 0.93 -1.25
C MET A 6 -3.76 0.06 -0.01
N ALA A 7 -2.95 -0.98 0.04
CA ALA A 7 -2.86 -1.87 1.19
C ALA A 7 -1.73 -1.38 2.09
N VAL A 8 -2.08 -0.92 3.29
CA VAL A 8 -1.13 -0.50 4.30
C VAL A 8 -0.98 -1.64 5.29
N VAL A 9 0.00 -2.49 5.07
CA VAL A 9 0.19 -3.72 5.85
C VAL A 9 1.12 -3.44 7.01
N VAL A 10 0.64 -3.62 8.23
CA VAL A 10 1.42 -3.40 9.44
C VAL A 10 1.73 -4.72 10.13
N LYS A 11 2.94 -4.81 10.67
CA LYS A 11 3.43 -5.99 11.38
C LYS A 11 4.49 -5.56 12.40
N GLN A 12 4.21 -5.79 13.68
CA GLN A 12 5.15 -5.51 14.76
C GLN A 12 5.75 -4.09 14.71
N GLY A 13 4.90 -3.10 14.51
CA GLY A 13 5.31 -1.69 14.47
C GLY A 13 5.96 -1.24 13.17
N LYS A 14 5.96 -2.11 12.16
CA LYS A 14 6.53 -1.83 10.83
C LYS A 14 5.45 -1.84 9.78
N VAL A 15 5.71 -1.17 8.67
CA VAL A 15 4.79 -1.11 7.53
C VAL A 15 5.48 -1.62 6.27
N LEU A 16 4.72 -2.35 5.45
CA LEU A 16 5.19 -2.88 4.19
C LEU A 16 5.20 -1.80 3.12
N VAL A 17 6.33 -1.63 2.48
CA VAL A 17 6.52 -0.65 1.40
C VAL A 17 7.22 -1.36 0.24
N GLN A 18 6.83 -1.03 -0.98
CA GLN A 18 7.51 -1.56 -2.17
C GLN A 18 8.29 -0.47 -2.85
N ASN A 19 9.41 -0.87 -3.45
CA ASN A 19 10.23 -0.02 -4.31
C ASN A 19 10.17 -0.59 -5.72
N ARG A 20 9.87 0.25 -6.71
CA ARG A 20 9.85 -0.17 -8.10
C ARG A 20 10.09 1.01 -9.05
N TYR A 21 10.49 0.68 -10.27
CA TYR A 21 10.63 1.68 -11.33
C TYR A 21 9.26 2.03 -11.91
N ARG A 22 8.99 3.34 -12.00
CA ARG A 22 7.82 3.87 -12.69
C ARG A 22 8.28 4.73 -13.86
N ARG A 23 7.77 4.46 -15.05
CA ARG A 23 8.11 5.20 -16.25
C ARG A 23 7.78 6.67 -16.06
N GLY A 24 8.77 7.56 -16.34
CA GLY A 24 8.63 8.98 -16.17
C GLY A 24 8.88 9.49 -14.75
N LYS A 25 9.05 8.60 -13.79
CA LYS A 25 9.28 8.96 -12.38
C LYS A 25 10.59 8.40 -11.81
N GLY A 26 11.14 7.33 -12.40
CA GLY A 26 12.29 6.63 -11.85
C GLY A 26 11.90 5.65 -10.76
N MET A 27 12.81 5.40 -9.83
CA MET A 27 12.54 4.53 -8.68
C MET A 27 11.65 5.26 -7.67
N VAL A 28 10.56 4.63 -7.27
CA VAL A 28 9.63 5.19 -6.28
C VAL A 28 9.36 4.18 -5.19
N PHE A 29 9.02 4.68 -4.00
CA PHE A 29 8.46 3.88 -2.92
C PHE A 29 6.95 4.11 -2.88
N GLU A 30 6.21 3.04 -2.65
CA GLU A 30 4.75 3.11 -2.60
C GLU A 30 4.18 1.94 -1.79
N PHE A 31 2.92 2.07 -1.38
CA PHE A 31 2.20 0.94 -0.81
C PHE A 31 1.74 0.02 -1.94
N PRO A 32 1.65 -1.29 -1.71
CA PRO A 32 0.99 -2.19 -2.67
C PRO A 32 -0.45 -1.76 -2.90
N GLY A 33 -0.94 -1.88 -4.11
CA GLY A 33 -2.31 -1.51 -4.42
C GLY A 33 -2.56 -1.34 -5.90
N GLY A 34 -3.71 -0.79 -6.24
CA GLY A 34 -4.11 -0.56 -7.61
C GLY A 34 -5.53 -0.06 -7.74
N SER A 35 -6.11 -0.28 -8.92
CA SER A 35 -7.45 0.19 -9.24
C SER A 35 -8.54 -0.63 -8.54
N VAL A 36 -9.61 0.07 -8.14
CA VAL A 36 -10.82 -0.56 -7.64
C VAL A 36 -11.65 -0.98 -8.85
N ASP A 37 -11.98 -2.26 -8.94
CA ASP A 37 -12.77 -2.79 -10.04
C ASP A 37 -14.26 -2.52 -9.80
N SER A 38 -15.05 -2.58 -10.87
CA SER A 38 -16.50 -2.40 -10.80
C SER A 38 -17.10 -3.42 -9.82
N GLY A 39 -17.91 -2.93 -8.88
CA GLY A 39 -18.56 -3.76 -7.88
C GLY A 39 -17.70 -4.11 -6.68
N GLU A 40 -16.46 -3.64 -6.62
CA GLU A 40 -15.53 -3.84 -5.50
C GLU A 40 -15.59 -2.66 -4.53
N SER A 41 -15.47 -2.96 -3.23
CA SER A 41 -15.18 -1.90 -2.25
C SER A 41 -13.67 -1.61 -2.25
N GLY A 42 -13.27 -0.50 -1.63
CA GLY A 42 -11.86 -0.18 -1.44
C GLY A 42 -11.13 -1.27 -0.66
N GLU A 43 -11.77 -1.82 0.39
CA GLU A 43 -11.19 -2.92 1.16
C GLU A 43 -10.97 -4.17 0.33
N GLN A 44 -11.97 -4.55 -0.46
CA GLN A 44 -11.86 -5.72 -1.34
C GLN A 44 -10.74 -5.54 -2.36
N ALA A 45 -10.64 -4.35 -2.95
CA ALA A 45 -9.60 -4.05 -3.93
C ALA A 45 -8.21 -4.10 -3.31
N ALA A 46 -8.02 -3.53 -2.12
CA ALA A 46 -6.73 -3.56 -1.44
C ALA A 46 -6.27 -4.99 -1.16
N ILE A 47 -7.17 -5.82 -0.65
CA ILE A 47 -6.88 -7.22 -0.33
C ILE A 47 -6.55 -8.01 -1.60
N ARG A 48 -7.33 -7.82 -2.66
CA ARG A 48 -7.09 -8.47 -3.94
C ARG A 48 -5.75 -8.08 -4.56
N GLU A 49 -5.49 -6.77 -4.65
CA GLU A 49 -4.24 -6.26 -5.23
C GLU A 49 -3.03 -6.73 -4.42
N LEU A 50 -3.13 -6.73 -3.10
CA LEU A 50 -2.06 -7.19 -2.24
C LEU A 50 -1.74 -8.65 -2.50
N TRP A 51 -2.77 -9.49 -2.61
CA TRP A 51 -2.58 -10.92 -2.91
C TRP A 51 -1.95 -11.12 -4.28
N GLU A 52 -2.41 -10.38 -5.29
CA GLU A 52 -1.86 -10.47 -6.63
C GLU A 52 -0.39 -10.06 -6.71
N GLU A 53 -0.01 -9.04 -5.91
CA GLU A 53 1.36 -8.50 -5.97
C GLU A 53 2.34 -9.21 -5.03
N THR A 54 1.87 -9.72 -3.91
CA THR A 54 2.76 -10.21 -2.84
C THR A 54 2.49 -11.64 -2.38
N GLY A 55 1.34 -12.19 -2.73
CA GLY A 55 0.91 -13.50 -2.22
C GLY A 55 0.38 -13.48 -0.79
N LEU A 56 0.32 -12.32 -0.15
CA LEU A 56 -0.17 -12.22 1.23
C LEU A 56 -1.69 -12.21 1.29
N ASN A 57 -2.25 -12.88 2.30
CA ASN A 57 -3.69 -12.93 2.54
C ASN A 57 -3.99 -13.18 4.03
N GLY A 58 -5.28 -13.24 4.39
CA GLY A 58 -5.70 -13.59 5.74
C GLY A 58 -5.49 -12.50 6.78
N PHE A 59 -5.71 -11.26 6.39
CA PHE A 59 -5.47 -10.10 7.25
C PHE A 59 -6.67 -9.77 8.14
N LYS A 60 -6.37 -9.08 9.25
CA LYS A 60 -7.37 -8.35 10.01
C LYS A 60 -7.36 -6.90 9.50
N VAL A 61 -8.54 -6.37 9.15
CA VAL A 61 -8.68 -4.97 8.76
C VAL A 61 -8.70 -4.11 10.01
N LEU A 62 -7.74 -3.18 10.12
CA LEU A 62 -7.63 -2.28 11.27
C LEU A 62 -8.28 -0.93 11.01
N GLY A 63 -8.37 -0.49 9.76
CA GLY A 63 -8.96 0.80 9.43
C GLY A 63 -8.98 1.05 7.93
N ASN A 64 -9.68 2.10 7.53
CA ASN A 64 -9.78 2.54 6.16
C ASN A 64 -9.86 4.07 6.14
N HIS A 65 -8.96 4.72 5.41
CA HIS A 65 -8.91 6.17 5.28
C HIS A 65 -8.97 6.53 3.81
N THR A 66 -9.77 7.52 3.47
CA THR A 66 -9.91 7.94 2.08
C THR A 66 -9.30 9.32 1.85
N ALA A 67 -8.79 9.54 0.66
CA ALA A 67 -8.24 10.82 0.23
C ALA A 67 -8.63 11.07 -1.22
N GLN A 68 -8.44 12.30 -1.68
CA GLN A 68 -8.67 12.65 -3.08
C GLN A 68 -7.51 12.14 -3.94
N ASN A 69 -7.89 11.52 -5.05
CA ASN A 69 -6.96 11.12 -6.09
C ASN A 69 -6.74 12.31 -7.03
N SER A 70 -5.51 12.61 -7.41
CA SER A 70 -5.20 13.69 -8.34
C SER A 70 -5.86 13.51 -9.72
N TYR A 71 -6.34 12.31 -10.02
CA TYR A 71 -7.03 12.01 -11.28
C TYR A 71 -8.56 12.04 -11.16
N GLY A 72 -9.10 12.59 -10.06
CA GLY A 72 -10.50 12.87 -9.89
C GLY A 72 -11.32 11.81 -9.15
N GLY A 73 -10.72 10.71 -8.74
CA GLY A 73 -11.38 9.69 -7.92
C GLY A 73 -10.92 9.74 -6.48
N GLU A 74 -11.23 8.67 -5.74
CA GLU A 74 -10.77 8.50 -4.35
C GLU A 74 -9.61 7.52 -4.28
N ILE A 75 -8.78 7.67 -3.23
CA ILE A 75 -7.83 6.66 -2.82
C ILE A 75 -8.26 6.14 -1.45
N SER A 76 -8.42 4.84 -1.33
CA SER A 76 -8.65 4.19 -0.05
C SER A 76 -7.31 3.67 0.47
N TYR A 77 -6.97 4.01 1.71
CA TYR A 77 -5.82 3.44 2.42
C TYR A 77 -6.37 2.45 3.43
N VAL A 78 -6.24 1.18 3.13
CA VAL A 78 -6.80 0.10 3.93
C VAL A 78 -5.69 -0.48 4.80
N VAL A 79 -5.80 -0.31 6.10
CA VAL A 79 -4.79 -0.76 7.05
C VAL A 79 -5.07 -2.19 7.45
N LEU A 80 -4.12 -3.07 7.20
CA LEU A 80 -4.24 -4.52 7.38
C LEU A 80 -3.13 -5.00 8.31
N GLU A 81 -3.51 -5.83 9.29
CA GLU A 81 -2.53 -6.42 10.21
C GLU A 81 -2.11 -7.80 9.69
N ALA A 82 -0.82 -7.96 9.45
CA ALA A 82 -0.24 -9.23 9.02
C ALA A 82 0.18 -10.08 10.23
N LEU A 83 0.18 -11.40 10.04
CA LEU A 83 0.74 -12.31 11.04
C LEU A 83 2.27 -12.17 11.06
N PRO A 84 2.91 -12.41 12.22
CA PRO A 84 4.36 -12.20 12.36
C PRO A 84 5.23 -12.98 11.37
N ASN A 85 4.75 -14.14 10.92
CA ASN A 85 5.51 -15.02 10.02
C ASN A 85 5.20 -14.81 8.54
N GLN A 86 4.35 -13.84 8.19
CA GLN A 86 4.01 -13.57 6.79
C GLN A 86 5.07 -12.67 6.15
N GLU A 87 5.55 -13.06 4.96
CA GLU A 87 6.51 -12.28 4.18
C GLU A 87 6.03 -12.16 2.74
N PRO A 88 6.20 -10.98 2.12
CA PRO A 88 5.79 -10.77 0.73
C PRO A 88 6.75 -11.45 -0.23
N VAL A 89 6.21 -11.85 -1.38
CA VAL A 89 6.98 -12.39 -2.50
C VAL A 89 6.61 -11.61 -3.74
N ALA A 90 7.58 -11.24 -4.56
CA ALA A 90 7.33 -10.59 -5.84
C ALA A 90 6.72 -11.61 -6.79
N VAL A 91 5.39 -11.62 -6.89
CA VAL A 91 4.65 -12.61 -7.68
C VAL A 91 4.89 -12.44 -9.17
N ASP A 92 4.99 -11.20 -9.66
CA ASP A 92 5.29 -10.90 -11.06
C ASP A 92 6.73 -10.41 -11.19
N PRO A 93 7.66 -11.28 -11.67
CA PRO A 93 9.07 -10.89 -11.76
C PRO A 93 9.33 -9.74 -12.75
N GLU A 94 8.45 -9.51 -13.70
CA GLU A 94 8.62 -8.42 -14.67
C GLU A 94 8.40 -7.04 -14.05
N ARG A 95 7.66 -6.96 -12.95
CA ARG A 95 7.45 -5.70 -12.24
C ARG A 95 8.67 -5.27 -11.44
N LYS A 96 9.58 -6.19 -11.16
CA LYS A 96 10.84 -5.93 -10.44
C LYS A 96 10.62 -5.16 -9.13
N GLN A 97 9.63 -5.59 -8.37
CA GLN A 97 9.31 -5.00 -7.08
C GLN A 97 10.25 -5.53 -6.02
N THR A 98 10.70 -4.64 -5.13
CA THR A 98 11.42 -5.01 -3.90
C THR A 98 10.59 -4.58 -2.72
N PHE A 99 10.45 -5.44 -1.71
CA PHE A 99 9.62 -5.18 -0.55
C PHE A 99 10.48 -4.93 0.68
N TYR A 100 10.03 -3.97 1.49
CA TYR A 100 10.72 -3.60 2.74
C TYR A 100 9.70 -3.46 3.86
N TRP A 101 10.11 -3.84 5.06
CA TRP A 101 9.38 -3.52 6.28
C TRP A 101 10.11 -2.35 6.95
N PHE A 102 9.46 -1.19 7.00
CA PHE A 102 10.04 0.00 7.62
C PHE A 102 9.35 0.33 8.92
N ILE A 103 10.13 0.73 9.94
CA ILE A 103 9.53 1.52 11.02
C ILE A 103 9.22 2.90 10.43
N PRO A 104 8.12 3.57 10.86
CA PRO A 104 7.68 4.81 10.22
C PRO A 104 8.73 5.91 10.15
N THR A 105 9.62 6.00 11.14
CA THR A 105 10.69 7.01 11.15
C THR A 105 11.75 6.77 10.08
N ASN A 106 11.84 5.55 9.53
CA ASN A 106 12.83 5.19 8.53
C ASN A 106 12.28 5.19 7.09
N ILE A 107 11.01 5.55 6.92
CA ILE A 107 10.40 5.59 5.58
C ILE A 107 11.09 6.67 4.74
N PRO A 108 11.55 6.33 3.51
CA PRO A 108 12.20 7.31 2.62
C PRO A 108 11.17 8.22 1.96
N ARG A 109 10.77 9.27 2.66
CA ARG A 109 9.64 10.12 2.28
C ARG A 109 9.81 10.85 0.95
N GLY A 110 11.04 11.12 0.52
CA GLY A 110 11.30 11.86 -0.70
C GLY A 110 10.88 11.17 -1.99
N ASP A 111 10.68 9.84 -1.93
CA ASP A 111 10.38 9.05 -3.12
C ASP A 111 8.94 8.53 -3.15
N PHE A 112 8.08 9.06 -2.29
CA PHE A 112 6.65 8.72 -2.23
C PHE A 112 5.80 9.76 -2.97
N PHE A 113 4.62 9.34 -3.41
CA PHE A 113 3.60 10.25 -3.94
C PHE A 113 2.99 11.08 -2.80
N ASP A 114 2.50 12.28 -3.12
CA ASP A 114 2.00 13.23 -2.12
C ASP A 114 0.85 12.67 -1.27
N ALA A 115 -0.09 11.95 -1.88
CA ALA A 115 -1.22 11.37 -1.14
C ALA A 115 -0.74 10.33 -0.12
N ASP A 116 0.26 9.53 -0.48
CA ASP A 116 0.84 8.53 0.41
C ASP A 116 1.54 9.22 1.59
N LEU A 117 2.26 10.31 1.33
CA LEU A 117 2.92 11.08 2.38
C LEU A 117 1.91 11.66 3.36
N ALA A 118 0.80 12.18 2.86
CA ALA A 118 -0.26 12.71 3.70
C ALA A 118 -0.85 11.64 4.62
N PHE A 119 -1.06 10.42 4.09
CA PHE A 119 -1.51 9.30 4.90
C PHE A 119 -0.49 8.96 5.99
N ILE A 120 0.78 8.85 5.63
CA ILE A 120 1.86 8.52 6.56
C ILE A 120 1.89 9.51 7.73
N GLU A 121 1.82 10.79 7.42
CA GLU A 121 1.89 11.85 8.43
C GLU A 121 0.65 11.92 9.32
N LYS A 122 -0.54 11.71 8.75
CA LYS A 122 -1.80 11.91 9.46
C LYS A 122 -2.30 10.67 10.18
N HIS A 123 -2.07 9.49 9.63
CA HIS A 123 -2.78 8.29 10.07
C HIS A 123 -1.89 7.12 10.47
N LEU A 124 -0.73 6.95 9.85
CA LEU A 124 0.07 5.74 10.05
C LEU A 124 0.45 5.51 11.50
N GLY A 125 0.75 6.56 12.24
CA GLY A 125 1.12 6.46 13.65
C GLY A 125 0.06 5.84 14.55
N LEU A 126 -1.20 5.84 14.13
CA LEU A 126 -2.29 5.22 14.88
C LEU A 126 -2.18 3.69 14.90
N TYR A 127 -1.44 3.11 13.96
CA TYR A 127 -1.37 1.66 13.73
C TYR A 127 0.02 1.08 13.97
N THR A 128 0.97 1.91 14.24
CA THR A 128 2.36 1.52 14.46
C THR A 128 2.89 2.09 15.78
#